data_a54777516bb95869c41815a6cc8badd0
#
_entry.id   a54777516bb95869c41815a6cc8badd0
#
_cell.length_a   1.000
_cell.length_b   1.000
_cell.length_c   1.000
_cell.angle_alpha   90.00
_cell.angle_beta   90.00
_cell.angle_gamma   90.00
#
_symmetry.space_group_name_H-M   'P 1'
#
loop_
_entity.id
_entity.type
_entity.pdbx_description
1 polymer ?
#
loop_
_entity_poly.entity_id
_entity_poly.type
_entity_poly.pdbx_seq_one_letter_code
_entity_poly.pdbx_strand_id
1 'polypeptide(L)'
;EFDLDIITTTPSVRYRLTLTDGTVEMIDNPSSYPDPSNIVKQEEPFVDVHLYTPNDYVGGLMDLCQNKRGTLIDMKYLDDVRVDLHYAMPLGEIVYDFFDAIKSRSRGYASYDYEFKEYRESDLVKLDFLLNGEPVDALSMIVFRDNAYAKGRRICEKLRDNIPRNLFEIPVQAAIGGKII
;
A
#
# COMPACT_ATOMS: atom_id res chain seq x y z
N GLU A 1 25.05 -22.65 -0.90
CA GLU A 1 24.78 -21.23 -1.08
C GLU A 1 23.63 -21.10 -2.06
N PHE A 2 22.50 -20.92 -1.50
CA PHE A 2 21.29 -20.83 -2.26
C PHE A 2 20.99 -19.36 -2.49
N ASP A 3 21.36 -18.87 -3.63
CA ASP A 3 20.74 -17.70 -4.19
C ASP A 3 19.29 -18.06 -4.50
N LEU A 4 18.57 -18.33 -3.45
CA LEU A 4 17.14 -18.41 -3.56
C LEU A 4 16.65 -16.98 -3.71
N ASP A 5 16.43 -16.60 -4.94
CA ASP A 5 15.41 -15.63 -5.26
C ASP A 5 14.09 -16.18 -4.69
N ILE A 6 13.95 -16.12 -3.39
CA ILE A 6 12.65 -16.22 -2.80
C ILE A 6 11.93 -14.97 -3.25
N ILE A 7 11.25 -15.10 -4.38
CA ILE A 7 10.20 -14.20 -4.74
C ILE A 7 9.14 -14.41 -3.66
N THR A 8 9.26 -13.68 -2.58
CA THR A 8 8.16 -13.49 -1.66
C THR A 8 7.10 -12.78 -2.48
N THR A 9 6.20 -13.56 -3.04
CA THR A 9 5.00 -13.02 -3.65
C THR A 9 4.24 -12.31 -2.55
N THR A 10 4.37 -10.98 -2.51
CA THR A 10 3.44 -10.17 -1.75
C THR A 10 2.04 -10.54 -2.23
N PRO A 11 1.08 -10.79 -1.32
CA PRO A 11 -0.28 -11.07 -1.75
C PRO A 11 -0.75 -9.94 -2.66
N SER A 12 -1.22 -10.29 -3.85
CA SER A 12 -1.71 -9.30 -4.79
C SER A 12 -3.00 -8.68 -4.26
N VAL A 13 -3.04 -7.36 -4.23
CA VAL A 13 -4.23 -6.62 -3.84
C VAL A 13 -5.16 -6.56 -5.05
N ARG A 14 -6.38 -7.08 -4.91
CA ARG A 14 -7.41 -7.02 -5.96
C ARG A 14 -8.40 -5.92 -5.62
N TYR A 15 -8.52 -4.98 -6.52
CA TYR A 15 -9.49 -3.89 -6.40
C TYR A 15 -10.76 -4.24 -7.17
N ARG A 16 -11.91 -3.87 -6.62
CA ARG A 16 -13.22 -4.09 -7.26
C ARG A 16 -13.71 -2.80 -7.85
N LEU A 17 -13.87 -2.76 -9.17
CA LEU A 17 -14.33 -1.60 -9.91
C LEU A 17 -15.70 -1.86 -10.50
N THR A 18 -16.64 -0.92 -10.30
CA THR A 18 -17.93 -0.91 -10.97
C THR A 18 -17.89 0.12 -12.09
N LEU A 19 -18.16 -0.33 -13.31
CA LEU A 19 -18.10 0.51 -14.50
C LEU A 19 -19.46 1.12 -14.82
N THR A 20 -19.46 2.13 -15.72
CA THR A 20 -20.68 2.86 -16.13
C THR A 20 -21.71 1.97 -16.81
N ASP A 21 -21.30 0.85 -17.42
CA ASP A 21 -22.20 -0.13 -18.03
C ASP A 21 -22.77 -1.15 -17.03
N GLY A 22 -22.43 -1.02 -15.74
CA GLY A 22 -22.85 -1.92 -14.68
C GLY A 22 -21.96 -3.14 -14.49
N THR A 23 -20.94 -3.30 -15.30
CA THR A 23 -19.98 -4.41 -15.17
C THR A 23 -19.10 -4.22 -13.93
N VAL A 24 -18.82 -5.31 -13.22
CA VAL A 24 -17.91 -5.34 -12.09
C VAL A 24 -16.62 -6.06 -12.50
N GLU A 25 -15.49 -5.40 -12.35
CA GLU A 25 -14.18 -5.96 -12.67
C GLU A 25 -13.30 -6.04 -11.43
N MET A 26 -12.58 -7.16 -11.29
CA MET A 26 -11.55 -7.33 -10.26
C MET A 26 -10.19 -7.08 -10.92
N ILE A 27 -9.47 -6.08 -10.43
CA ILE A 27 -8.19 -5.64 -11.02
C ILE A 27 -7.07 -5.83 -10.01
N ASP A 28 -6.07 -6.60 -10.37
CA ASP A 28 -4.84 -6.78 -9.60
C ASP A 28 -3.61 -6.18 -10.30
N ASN A 29 -3.73 -5.93 -11.62
CA ASN A 29 -2.65 -5.36 -12.41
C ASN A 29 -3.00 -3.92 -12.80
N PRO A 30 -2.15 -2.92 -12.44
CA PRO A 30 -2.40 -1.53 -12.79
C PRO A 30 -2.55 -1.28 -14.29
N SER A 31 -1.94 -2.09 -15.14
CA SER A 31 -2.08 -1.96 -16.61
C SER A 31 -3.49 -2.26 -17.10
N SER A 32 -4.28 -2.99 -16.33
CA SER A 32 -5.69 -3.31 -16.63
C SER A 32 -6.66 -2.27 -16.11
N TYR A 33 -6.17 -1.20 -15.46
CA TYR A 33 -7.01 -0.16 -14.90
C TYR A 33 -7.72 0.61 -16.01
N PRO A 34 -9.08 0.66 -16.02
CA PRO A 34 -9.82 1.34 -17.07
C PRO A 34 -9.71 2.85 -16.97
N ASP A 35 -10.20 3.54 -18.01
CA ASP A 35 -10.28 4.99 -17.99
C ASP A 35 -11.14 5.45 -16.79
N PRO A 36 -10.67 6.41 -15.98
CA PRO A 36 -11.42 6.89 -14.82
C PRO A 36 -12.83 7.39 -15.15
N SER A 37 -13.07 7.88 -16.36
CA SER A 37 -14.40 8.31 -16.80
C SER A 37 -15.42 7.17 -16.90
N ASN A 38 -14.96 5.94 -17.03
CA ASN A 38 -15.79 4.75 -17.11
C ASN A 38 -16.02 4.08 -15.75
N ILE A 39 -15.46 4.61 -14.68
CA ILE A 39 -15.55 4.04 -13.34
C ILE A 39 -16.61 4.79 -12.54
N VAL A 40 -17.61 4.06 -12.05
CA VAL A 40 -18.66 4.62 -11.16
C VAL A 40 -18.26 4.48 -9.71
N LYS A 41 -17.66 3.32 -9.35
CA LYS A 41 -17.35 2.99 -7.97
C LYS A 41 -16.04 2.20 -7.91
N GLN A 42 -15.20 2.54 -6.96
CA GLN A 42 -13.95 1.85 -6.70
C GLN A 42 -13.95 1.36 -5.27
N GLU A 43 -13.61 0.10 -5.08
CA GLU A 43 -13.56 -0.50 -3.75
C GLU A 43 -12.21 -1.20 -3.55
N GLU A 44 -11.67 -1.06 -2.35
CA GLU A 44 -10.46 -1.76 -1.95
C GLU A 44 -10.75 -2.78 -0.86
N PRO A 45 -9.97 -3.88 -0.79
CA PRO A 45 -10.15 -4.87 0.25
C PRO A 45 -9.65 -4.33 1.61
N PHE A 46 -10.47 -4.49 2.62
CA PHE A 46 -10.12 -4.22 4.01
C PHE A 46 -9.93 -5.53 4.76
N VAL A 47 -8.99 -5.53 5.68
CA VAL A 47 -8.65 -6.69 6.50
C VAL A 47 -8.75 -6.34 7.97
N ASP A 48 -9.06 -7.36 8.79
CA ASP A 48 -8.91 -7.28 10.23
C ASP A 48 -7.47 -7.61 10.58
N VAL A 49 -6.80 -6.68 11.26
CA VAL A 49 -5.41 -6.84 11.69
C VAL A 49 -5.37 -6.95 13.19
N HIS A 50 -4.74 -7.99 13.69
CA HIS A 50 -4.42 -8.16 15.10
C HIS A 50 -2.93 -7.96 15.33
N LEU A 51 -2.57 -7.00 16.16
CA LEU A 51 -1.21 -6.73 16.56
C LEU A 51 -1.02 -7.21 17.99
N TYR A 52 -0.04 -8.10 18.19
CA TYR A 52 0.32 -8.63 19.49
C TYR A 52 1.63 -7.99 19.92
N THR A 53 1.60 -7.18 20.98
CA THR A 53 2.74 -6.38 21.37
C THR A 53 2.87 -6.26 22.88
N PRO A 54 4.12 -6.11 23.39
CA PRO A 54 4.31 -5.61 24.74
C PRO A 54 3.69 -4.22 24.91
N ASN A 55 3.19 -3.94 26.11
CA ASN A 55 2.52 -2.68 26.43
C ASN A 55 3.37 -1.44 26.11
N ASP A 56 4.68 -1.52 26.23
CA ASP A 56 5.61 -0.42 26.00
C ASP A 56 5.58 0.12 24.57
N TYR A 57 5.14 -0.68 23.59
CA TYR A 57 5.15 -0.31 22.17
C TYR A 57 3.78 0.01 21.60
N VAL A 58 2.73 -0.04 22.43
CA VAL A 58 1.34 0.20 21.98
C VAL A 58 1.20 1.58 21.32
N GLY A 59 1.72 2.63 21.94
CA GLY A 59 1.61 3.99 21.40
C GLY A 59 2.22 4.13 20.01
N GLY A 60 3.44 3.61 19.81
CA GLY A 60 4.13 3.67 18.52
C GLY A 60 3.43 2.86 17.43
N LEU A 61 2.85 1.71 17.79
CA LEU A 61 2.11 0.88 16.85
C LEU A 61 0.74 1.47 16.51
N MET A 62 0.07 2.11 17.46
CA MET A 62 -1.17 2.84 17.19
C MET A 62 -0.94 3.98 16.20
N ASP A 63 0.13 4.75 16.37
CA ASP A 63 0.50 5.82 15.45
C ASP A 63 0.77 5.26 14.04
N LEU A 64 1.47 4.15 13.94
CA LEU A 64 1.74 3.49 12.67
C LEU A 64 0.45 3.08 11.96
N CYS A 65 -0.47 2.42 12.67
CA CYS A 65 -1.73 1.98 12.10
C CYS A 65 -2.60 3.15 11.67
N GLN A 66 -2.62 4.23 12.44
CA GLN A 66 -3.36 5.44 12.09
C GLN A 66 -2.80 6.08 10.81
N ASN A 67 -1.48 6.14 10.66
CA ASN A 67 -0.83 6.64 9.44
C ASN A 67 -1.08 5.75 8.22
N LYS A 68 -1.41 4.48 8.44
CA LYS A 68 -1.78 3.52 7.39
C LYS A 68 -3.28 3.42 7.16
N ARG A 69 -4.03 4.44 7.49
CA ARG A 69 -5.50 4.53 7.35
C ARG A 69 -6.24 3.45 8.15
N GLY A 70 -5.65 2.97 9.24
CA GLY A 70 -6.28 1.99 10.12
C GLY A 70 -7.28 2.63 11.06
N THR A 71 -8.35 1.90 11.37
CA THR A 71 -9.34 2.26 12.37
C THR A 71 -9.27 1.28 13.51
N LEU A 72 -9.05 1.76 14.74
CA LEU A 72 -9.05 0.92 15.92
C LEU A 72 -10.45 0.39 16.19
N ILE A 73 -10.58 -0.93 16.24
CA ILE A 73 -11.83 -1.60 16.56
C ILE A 73 -11.88 -1.97 18.04
N ASP A 74 -10.80 -2.56 18.55
CA ASP A 74 -10.73 -3.03 19.93
C ASP A 74 -9.28 -3.11 20.41
N MET A 75 -9.10 -3.08 21.73
CA MET A 75 -7.83 -3.28 22.39
C MET A 75 -8.04 -4.17 23.60
N LYS A 76 -7.35 -5.30 23.65
CA LYS A 76 -7.48 -6.26 24.75
C LYS A 76 -6.13 -6.51 25.40
N TYR A 77 -6.10 -6.49 26.71
CA TYR A 77 -4.94 -6.93 27.46
C TYR A 77 -4.97 -8.46 27.57
N LEU A 78 -3.94 -9.12 27.02
CA LEU A 78 -3.83 -10.57 27.09
C LEU A 78 -3.31 -11.02 28.46
N ASP A 79 -2.42 -10.21 29.03
CA ASP A 79 -1.87 -10.35 30.38
C ASP A 79 -1.36 -8.98 30.85
N ASP A 80 -0.59 -8.94 31.94
CA ASP A 80 -0.09 -7.68 32.51
C ASP A 80 0.89 -6.94 31.60
N VAL A 81 1.47 -7.59 30.60
CA VAL A 81 2.54 -7.04 29.77
C VAL A 81 2.22 -7.01 28.27
N ARG A 82 1.24 -7.78 27.81
CA ARG A 82 0.93 -7.91 26.38
C ARG A 82 -0.47 -7.45 26.05
N VAL A 83 -0.59 -6.85 24.86
CA VAL A 83 -1.83 -6.25 24.34
C VAL A 83 -2.10 -6.79 22.94
N ASP A 84 -3.37 -7.05 22.65
CA ASP A 84 -3.90 -7.33 21.32
C ASP A 84 -4.61 -6.06 20.80
N LEU A 85 -4.08 -5.47 19.74
CA LEU A 85 -4.68 -4.33 19.05
C LEU A 85 -5.41 -4.83 17.80
N HIS A 86 -6.72 -4.59 17.74
CA HIS A 86 -7.54 -4.96 16.60
C HIS A 86 -7.86 -3.74 15.75
N TYR A 87 -7.39 -3.75 14.51
CA TYR A 87 -7.60 -2.68 13.53
C TYR A 87 -8.30 -3.19 12.29
N ALA A 88 -9.11 -2.33 11.67
CA ALA A 88 -9.56 -2.52 10.29
C ALA A 88 -8.64 -1.65 9.40
N MET A 89 -7.97 -2.26 8.43
CA MET A 89 -7.00 -1.58 7.60
C MET A 89 -7.15 -1.98 6.13
N PRO A 90 -6.84 -1.07 5.18
CA PRO A 90 -6.76 -1.44 3.78
C PRO A 90 -5.61 -2.43 3.54
N LEU A 91 -5.86 -3.49 2.79
CA LEU A 91 -4.83 -4.49 2.49
C LEU A 91 -3.63 -3.87 1.76
N GLY A 92 -3.87 -2.89 0.90
CA GLY A 92 -2.81 -2.20 0.17
C GLY A 92 -1.78 -1.49 1.05
N GLU A 93 -2.14 -1.14 2.28
CA GLU A 93 -1.22 -0.52 3.24
C GLU A 93 -0.39 -1.55 4.00
N ILE A 94 -0.78 -2.81 3.97
CA ILE A 94 -0.15 -3.89 4.74
C ILE A 94 0.91 -4.64 3.93
N VAL A 95 0.67 -4.81 2.63
CA VAL A 95 1.46 -5.73 1.80
C VAL A 95 2.88 -5.25 1.49
N TYR A 96 3.22 -3.99 1.72
CA TYR A 96 4.53 -3.44 1.40
C TYR A 96 5.48 -3.48 2.61
N ASP A 97 5.55 -2.40 3.37
CA ASP A 97 6.55 -2.21 4.42
C ASP A 97 6.01 -2.32 5.85
N PHE A 98 4.76 -2.74 6.00
CA PHE A 98 4.09 -2.77 7.30
C PHE A 98 4.77 -3.72 8.29
N PHE A 99 5.17 -4.92 7.84
CA PHE A 99 5.88 -5.87 8.68
C PHE A 99 7.19 -5.28 9.23
N ASP A 100 7.97 -4.67 8.35
CA ASP A 100 9.24 -4.06 8.73
C ASP A 100 9.04 -2.89 9.69
N ALA A 101 8.01 -2.08 9.46
CA ALA A 101 7.66 -0.96 10.32
C ALA A 101 7.23 -1.44 11.72
N ILE A 102 6.45 -2.51 11.81
CA ILE A 102 6.05 -3.11 13.09
C ILE A 102 7.28 -3.59 13.87
N LYS A 103 8.18 -4.32 13.20
CA LYS A 103 9.39 -4.83 13.83
C LYS A 103 10.33 -3.71 14.28
N SER A 104 10.48 -2.68 13.46
CA SER A 104 11.29 -1.50 13.78
C SER A 104 10.76 -0.76 15.00
N ARG A 105 9.44 -0.53 15.08
CA ARG A 105 8.83 0.23 16.18
C ARG A 105 8.71 -0.56 17.49
N SER A 106 8.81 -1.87 17.43
CA SER A 106 8.68 -2.75 18.60
C SER A 106 9.97 -3.47 18.96
N ARG A 107 11.10 -3.11 18.35
CA ARG A 107 12.39 -3.78 18.52
C ARG A 107 12.29 -5.29 18.27
N GLY A 108 11.43 -5.70 17.34
CA GLY A 108 11.22 -7.09 16.99
C GLY A 108 10.25 -7.86 17.89
N TYR A 109 9.68 -7.24 18.91
CA TYR A 109 8.81 -7.93 19.88
C TYR A 109 7.36 -8.08 19.44
N ALA A 110 6.88 -7.25 18.51
CA ALA A 110 5.50 -7.32 18.04
C ALA A 110 5.35 -8.28 16.86
N SER A 111 4.18 -8.89 16.78
CA SER A 111 3.76 -9.70 15.64
C SER A 111 2.37 -9.29 15.21
N TYR A 112 1.94 -9.70 14.01
CA TYR A 112 0.60 -9.43 13.54
C TYR A 112 0.05 -10.56 12.69
N ASP A 113 -1.28 -10.66 12.69
CA ASP A 113 -2.06 -11.49 11.78
C ASP A 113 -3.11 -10.62 11.10
N TYR A 114 -3.54 -11.02 9.91
CA TYR A 114 -4.63 -10.37 9.24
C TYR A 114 -5.54 -11.36 8.52
N GLU A 115 -6.82 -11.00 8.42
CA GLU A 115 -7.84 -11.76 7.69
C GLU A 115 -8.66 -10.81 6.83
N PHE A 116 -9.08 -11.28 5.65
CA PHE A 116 -9.97 -10.51 4.81
C PHE A 116 -11.28 -10.23 5.55
N LYS A 117 -11.76 -8.99 5.47
CA LYS A 117 -13.01 -8.55 6.08
C LYS A 117 -14.07 -8.24 5.04
N GLU A 118 -13.85 -7.20 4.27
CA GLU A 118 -14.83 -6.69 3.30
C GLU A 118 -14.16 -5.77 2.28
N TYR A 119 -14.90 -5.45 1.21
CA TYR A 119 -14.54 -4.36 0.32
C TYR A 119 -15.20 -3.07 0.80
N ARG A 120 -14.45 -1.96 0.75
CA ARG A 120 -14.96 -0.63 1.06
C ARG A 120 -14.63 0.32 -0.07
N GLU A 121 -15.56 1.24 -0.33
CA GLU A 121 -15.35 2.29 -1.30
C GLU A 121 -14.20 3.20 -0.88
N SER A 122 -13.31 3.50 -1.84
CA SER A 122 -12.14 4.35 -1.64
C SER A 122 -11.86 5.14 -2.91
N ASP A 123 -11.29 6.33 -2.75
CA ASP A 123 -10.85 7.15 -3.87
C ASP A 123 -9.48 6.70 -4.33
N LEU A 124 -9.46 5.83 -5.34
CA LEU A 124 -8.24 5.24 -5.89
C LEU A 124 -7.84 5.91 -7.19
N VAL A 125 -6.55 5.97 -7.43
CA VAL A 125 -6.00 6.49 -8.69
C VAL A 125 -4.87 5.57 -9.17
N LYS A 126 -4.70 5.52 -10.49
CA LYS A 126 -3.54 4.88 -11.09
C LYS A 126 -2.39 5.87 -11.13
N LEU A 127 -1.31 5.54 -10.46
CA LEU A 127 -0.09 6.34 -10.44
C LEU A 127 0.89 5.77 -11.47
N ASP A 128 1.23 6.58 -12.46
CA ASP A 128 2.18 6.24 -13.51
C ASP A 128 3.52 6.91 -13.24
N PHE A 129 4.60 6.28 -13.67
CA PHE A 129 5.95 6.84 -13.59
C PHE A 129 6.52 7.01 -14.99
N LEU A 130 7.14 8.17 -15.21
CA LEU A 130 7.74 8.55 -16.47
C LEU A 130 9.24 8.64 -16.29
N LEU A 131 9.99 7.95 -17.16
CA LEU A 131 11.43 8.10 -17.31
C LEU A 131 11.70 8.74 -18.66
N ASN A 132 12.32 9.92 -18.65
CA ASN A 132 12.60 10.68 -19.86
C ASN A 132 11.34 10.95 -20.69
N GLY A 133 10.22 11.22 -20.00
CA GLY A 133 8.92 11.49 -20.62
C GLY A 133 8.14 10.27 -21.12
N GLU A 134 8.70 9.08 -20.99
CA GLU A 134 8.05 7.84 -21.42
C GLU A 134 7.52 7.04 -20.21
N PRO A 135 6.25 6.60 -20.24
CA PRO A 135 5.68 5.82 -19.14
C PRO A 135 6.34 4.44 -19.04
N VAL A 136 6.58 4.00 -17.80
CA VAL A 136 7.12 2.68 -17.48
C VAL A 136 6.02 1.87 -16.80
N ASP A 137 5.38 0.98 -17.56
CA ASP A 137 4.23 0.21 -17.09
C ASP A 137 4.53 -0.67 -15.87
N ALA A 138 5.75 -1.20 -15.79
CA ALA A 138 6.17 -2.05 -14.68
C ALA A 138 6.19 -1.33 -13.32
N LEU A 139 6.23 0.00 -13.31
CA LEU A 139 6.25 0.81 -12.10
C LEU A 139 4.87 1.36 -11.72
N SER A 140 3.88 1.23 -12.59
CA SER A 140 2.53 1.72 -12.32
C SER A 140 1.91 1.05 -11.10
N MET A 141 1.14 1.80 -10.31
CA MET A 141 0.47 1.28 -9.12
C MET A 141 -0.90 1.96 -8.93
N ILE A 142 -1.79 1.24 -8.24
CA ILE A 142 -3.06 1.78 -7.81
C ILE A 142 -2.91 2.20 -6.36
N VAL A 143 -3.21 3.46 -6.06
CA VAL A 143 -3.02 4.04 -4.73
C VAL A 143 -4.24 4.85 -4.30
N PHE A 144 -4.38 5.05 -2.99
CA PHE A 144 -5.34 6.00 -2.45
C PHE A 144 -4.93 7.42 -2.85
N ARG A 145 -5.87 8.23 -3.35
CA ARG A 145 -5.58 9.54 -3.94
C ARG A 145 -4.75 10.44 -3.02
N ASP A 146 -5.11 10.51 -1.75
CA ASP A 146 -4.43 11.39 -0.80
C ASP A 146 -2.96 11.00 -0.55
N ASN A 147 -2.62 9.74 -0.80
CA ASN A 147 -1.26 9.22 -0.66
C ASN A 147 -0.45 9.28 -1.95
N ALA A 148 -1.08 9.60 -3.08
CA ALA A 148 -0.45 9.51 -4.40
C ALA A 148 0.80 10.39 -4.51
N TYR A 149 0.73 11.64 -4.07
CA TYR A 149 1.85 12.57 -4.13
C TYR A 149 3.05 12.07 -3.31
N ALA A 150 2.80 11.69 -2.06
CA ALA A 150 3.87 11.24 -1.16
C ALA A 150 4.53 9.94 -1.64
N LYS A 151 3.72 8.98 -2.11
CA LYS A 151 4.23 7.72 -2.68
C LYS A 151 4.97 7.94 -3.98
N GLY A 152 4.43 8.78 -4.87
CA GLY A 152 5.07 9.12 -6.13
C GLY A 152 6.42 9.77 -5.91
N ARG A 153 6.49 10.74 -5.01
CA ARG A 153 7.75 11.42 -4.67
C ARG A 153 8.80 10.45 -4.12
N ARG A 154 8.41 9.60 -3.18
CA ARG A 154 9.32 8.61 -2.58
C ARG A 154 9.91 7.67 -3.63
N ILE A 155 9.08 7.18 -4.55
CA ILE A 155 9.52 6.27 -5.59
C ILE A 155 10.41 6.99 -6.61
N CYS A 156 10.06 8.22 -6.99
CA CYS A 156 10.90 9.04 -7.86
C CYS A 156 12.29 9.29 -7.25
N GLU A 157 12.35 9.59 -5.97
CA GLU A 157 13.62 9.79 -5.25
C GLU A 157 14.45 8.50 -5.25
N LYS A 158 13.84 7.34 -4.98
CA LYS A 158 14.54 6.06 -5.05
C LYS A 158 15.05 5.74 -6.44
N LEU A 159 14.27 5.99 -7.47
CA LEU A 159 14.68 5.78 -8.85
C LEU A 159 15.84 6.69 -9.22
N ARG A 160 15.78 7.95 -8.85
CA ARG A 160 16.85 8.91 -9.09
C ARG A 160 18.17 8.45 -8.46
N ASP A 161 18.12 7.97 -7.22
CA ASP A 161 19.31 7.54 -6.48
C ASP A 161 19.91 6.24 -7.03
N ASN A 162 19.11 5.42 -7.73
CA ASN A 162 19.54 4.17 -8.33
C ASN A 162 19.95 4.28 -9.81
N ILE A 163 19.69 5.42 -10.45
CA ILE A 163 20.11 5.64 -11.85
C ILE A 163 21.60 6.00 -11.89
N PRO A 164 22.42 5.32 -12.71
CA PRO A 164 23.85 5.63 -12.84
C PRO A 164 24.08 7.07 -13.30
N ARG A 165 25.01 7.76 -12.64
CA ARG A 165 25.32 9.18 -12.91
C ARG A 165 25.92 9.46 -14.28
N ASN A 166 26.39 8.45 -14.98
CA ASN A 166 26.96 8.57 -16.32
C ASN A 166 25.94 8.54 -17.44
N LEU A 167 24.67 8.36 -17.11
CA LEU A 167 23.59 8.63 -18.03
C LEU A 167 23.19 10.10 -17.88
N PHE A 168 22.87 10.75 -19.01
CA PHE A 168 22.37 12.13 -19.03
C PHE A 168 21.23 12.31 -18.01
N GLU A 169 21.05 13.55 -17.55
CA GLU A 169 19.94 13.87 -16.65
C GLU A 169 18.63 13.33 -17.21
N ILE A 170 18.14 12.25 -16.60
CA ILE A 170 16.87 11.64 -16.97
C ILE A 170 15.84 12.14 -15.98
N PRO A 171 14.84 12.94 -16.40
CA PRO A 171 13.76 13.34 -15.49
C PRO A 171 12.94 12.13 -15.11
N VAL A 172 12.71 11.98 -13.79
CA VAL A 172 11.85 10.97 -13.21
C VAL A 172 10.61 11.67 -12.67
N GLN A 173 9.45 11.29 -13.18
CA GLN A 173 8.20 11.98 -12.88
C GLN A 173 7.11 10.99 -12.51
N ALA A 174 6.17 11.43 -11.69
CA ALA A 174 4.95 10.70 -11.38
C ALA A 174 3.75 11.42 -12.00
N ALA A 175 2.79 10.66 -12.50
CA ALA A 175 1.63 11.21 -13.17
C ALA A 175 0.34 10.44 -12.81
N ILE A 176 -0.78 11.15 -12.80
CA ILE A 176 -2.12 10.59 -12.65
C ILE A 176 -2.93 11.02 -13.87
N GLY A 177 -3.45 10.03 -14.62
CA GLY A 177 -4.24 10.30 -15.82
C GLY A 177 -3.53 11.15 -16.87
N GLY A 178 -2.20 10.97 -16.99
CA GLY A 178 -1.37 11.75 -17.92
C GLY A 178 -0.94 13.12 -17.39
N LYS A 179 -1.40 13.53 -16.22
CA LYS A 179 -1.03 14.80 -15.60
C LYS A 179 0.08 14.58 -14.57
N ILE A 180 1.19 15.25 -14.75
CA ILE A 180 2.34 15.20 -13.81
C ILE A 180 1.95 15.86 -12.48
N ILE A 181 2.33 15.22 -11.36
CA ILE A 181 2.07 15.69 -10.01
C ILE A 181 3.36 15.98 -9.25
#